data_6d3a18e0aa679332a33352837d86169a
#
_entry.id   6d3a18e0aa679332a33352837d86169a
#
_cell.length_a   1.000
_cell.length_b   1.000
_cell.length_c   1.000
_cell.angle_alpha   90.00
_cell.angle_beta   90.00
_cell.angle_gamma   90.00
#
_symmetry.space_group_name_H-M   'P 1'
#
loop_
_entity.id
_entity.type
_entity.pdbx_description
1 polymer ?
#
loop_
_entity_poly.entity_id
_entity_poly.type
_entity_poly.pdbx_seq_one_letter_code
_entity_poly.pdbx_strand_id
1 'polypeptide(L)'
;MKLPPELEFHDDLHLLVYRPHGVIDEEAVKKVVEVLENLEARLQKPFNRFFDTLGADEVELNFKYVIQVSLCRRLSYTGHPPVKSAILAADATMIHYARLHALLTQGSPIDVRVFKDRKEAADWLGVPLERLTTDRRTTQAAD
;
A
#
# COMPACT_ATOMS: atom_id res chain seq x y z
N MET A 1 -15.90 -0.59 10.75
CA MET A 1 -15.23 0.63 10.26
C MET A 1 -15.45 0.80 8.77
N LYS A 2 -15.80 2.01 8.37
CA LYS A 2 -16.02 2.31 6.95
C LYS A 2 -14.74 2.88 6.34
N LEU A 3 -14.22 2.20 5.31
CA LEU A 3 -13.02 2.63 4.62
C LEU A 3 -13.35 3.57 3.45
N PRO A 4 -12.43 4.47 3.07
CA PRO A 4 -12.57 5.22 1.82
C PRO A 4 -12.74 4.29 0.61
N PRO A 5 -13.40 4.75 -0.47
CA PRO A 5 -13.71 3.88 -1.62
C PRO A 5 -12.52 3.20 -2.27
N GLU A 6 -11.33 3.80 -2.19
CA GLU A 6 -10.13 3.25 -2.83
C GLU A 6 -9.41 2.21 -1.96
N LEU A 7 -9.91 1.97 -0.75
CA LEU A 7 -9.32 1.02 0.20
C LEU A 7 -10.26 -0.13 0.45
N GLU A 8 -9.71 -1.34 0.45
CA GLU A 8 -10.43 -2.57 0.80
C GLU A 8 -9.62 -3.35 1.82
N PHE A 9 -10.29 -3.92 2.81
CA PHE A 9 -9.64 -4.83 3.74
C PHE A 9 -10.20 -6.22 3.57
N HIS A 10 -9.34 -7.16 3.21
CA HIS A 10 -9.69 -8.58 3.04
C HIS A 10 -9.35 -9.31 4.34
N ASP A 11 -10.36 -9.49 5.18
CA ASP A 11 -10.18 -10.08 6.50
C ASP A 11 -9.66 -11.52 6.44
N ASP A 12 -10.13 -12.28 5.45
CA ASP A 12 -9.71 -13.68 5.27
C ASP A 12 -8.23 -13.81 4.87
N LEU A 13 -7.66 -12.79 4.23
CA LEU A 13 -6.26 -12.77 3.80
C LEU A 13 -5.36 -11.93 4.69
N HIS A 14 -5.93 -11.21 5.64
CA HIS A 14 -5.21 -10.20 6.43
C HIS A 14 -4.44 -9.27 5.51
N LEU A 15 -5.16 -8.67 4.55
CA LEU A 15 -4.56 -7.86 3.49
C LEU A 15 -5.35 -6.57 3.27
N LEU A 16 -4.66 -5.44 3.34
CA LEU A 16 -5.21 -4.15 2.96
C LEU A 16 -4.81 -3.86 1.52
N VAL A 17 -5.77 -3.53 0.68
CA VAL A 17 -5.54 -3.19 -0.73
C VAL A 17 -5.91 -1.73 -0.97
N TYR A 18 -5.00 -0.98 -1.56
CA TYR A 18 -5.20 0.42 -1.90
C TYR A 18 -5.01 0.60 -3.40
N ARG A 19 -6.04 1.14 -4.08
CA ARG A 19 -6.02 1.41 -5.52
C ARG A 19 -6.38 2.88 -5.76
N PRO A 20 -5.40 3.79 -5.66
CA PRO A 20 -5.69 5.20 -5.90
C PRO A 20 -5.97 5.49 -7.37
N HIS A 21 -6.87 6.45 -7.59
CA HIS A 21 -7.18 7.00 -8.91
C HIS A 21 -6.88 8.49 -8.85
N GLY A 22 -6.71 9.12 -10.01
CA GLY A 22 -6.39 10.56 -10.06
C GLY A 22 -4.97 10.83 -9.61
N VAL A 23 -4.80 11.82 -8.74
CA VAL A 23 -3.48 12.31 -8.32
C VAL A 23 -3.08 11.67 -6.99
N ILE A 24 -1.87 11.12 -6.94
CA ILE A 24 -1.26 10.70 -5.68
C ILE A 24 -0.43 11.89 -5.17
N ASP A 25 -0.98 12.62 -4.22
CA ASP A 25 -0.33 13.77 -3.60
C ASP A 25 -0.14 13.55 -2.10
N GLU A 26 0.35 14.56 -1.40
CA GLU A 26 0.58 14.46 0.04
C GLU A 26 -0.71 14.16 0.81
N GLU A 27 -1.85 14.76 0.39
CA GLU A 27 -3.14 14.48 1.03
C GLU A 27 -3.54 13.02 0.88
N ALA A 28 -3.36 12.45 -0.31
CA ALA A 28 -3.68 11.06 -0.55
C ALA A 28 -2.84 10.12 0.33
N VAL A 29 -1.55 10.38 0.41
CA VAL A 29 -0.63 9.59 1.24
C VAL A 29 -1.00 9.72 2.71
N LYS A 30 -1.31 10.95 3.17
CA LYS A 30 -1.68 11.20 4.55
C LYS A 30 -2.92 10.39 4.95
N LYS A 31 -3.93 10.35 4.08
CA LYS A 31 -5.16 9.59 4.35
C LYS A 31 -4.89 8.10 4.47
N VAL A 32 -4.06 7.56 3.60
CA VAL A 32 -3.69 6.14 3.65
C VAL A 32 -2.94 5.82 4.93
N VAL A 33 -1.99 6.67 5.32
CA VAL A 33 -1.23 6.47 6.56
C VAL A 33 -2.16 6.50 7.77
N GLU A 34 -3.13 7.41 7.80
CA GLU A 34 -4.11 7.47 8.89
C GLU A 34 -4.92 6.18 8.99
N VAL A 35 -5.36 5.63 7.84
CA VAL A 35 -6.08 4.36 7.82
C VAL A 35 -5.20 3.22 8.31
N LEU A 36 -3.95 3.17 7.83
CA LEU A 36 -2.99 2.14 8.27
C LEU A 36 -2.80 2.17 9.78
N GLU A 37 -2.52 3.35 10.33
CA GLU A 37 -2.28 3.49 11.77
C GLU A 37 -3.51 3.13 12.60
N ASN A 38 -4.69 3.52 12.12
CA ASN A 38 -5.95 3.19 12.78
C ASN A 38 -6.18 1.67 12.79
N LEU A 39 -5.98 1.00 11.66
CA LEU A 39 -6.13 -0.46 11.58
C LEU A 39 -5.08 -1.17 12.42
N GLU A 40 -3.84 -0.70 12.40
CA GLU A 40 -2.76 -1.27 13.21
C GLU A 40 -3.06 -1.21 14.70
N ALA A 41 -3.71 -0.12 15.13
CA ALA A 41 -4.08 0.07 16.54
C ALA A 41 -5.28 -0.77 16.94
N ARG A 42 -6.21 -1.04 16.03
CA ARG A 42 -7.49 -1.71 16.34
C ARG A 42 -7.50 -3.21 16.13
N LEU A 43 -6.75 -3.69 15.13
CA LEU A 43 -6.75 -5.11 14.81
C LEU A 43 -5.75 -5.87 15.69
N GLN A 44 -6.13 -7.07 16.09
CA GLN A 44 -5.29 -7.90 16.94
C GLN A 44 -4.20 -8.63 16.17
N LYS A 45 -4.41 -8.79 14.86
CA LYS A 45 -3.47 -9.53 14.00
C LYS A 45 -2.78 -8.62 13.02
N PRO A 46 -1.50 -8.87 12.71
CA PRO A 46 -0.81 -8.10 11.66
C PRO A 46 -1.45 -8.38 10.31
N PHE A 47 -1.35 -7.41 9.41
CA PHE A 47 -1.88 -7.56 8.05
C PHE A 47 -0.87 -7.02 7.04
N ASN A 48 -0.84 -7.64 5.86
CA ASN A 48 -0.01 -7.20 4.77
C ASN A 48 -0.71 -6.08 3.98
N ARG A 49 0.04 -5.39 3.11
CA ARG A 49 -0.48 -4.26 2.33
C ARG A 49 -0.11 -4.43 0.86
N PHE A 50 -1.03 -4.07 0.01
CA PHE A 50 -0.82 -4.04 -1.43
C PHE A 50 -1.30 -2.69 -1.96
N PHE A 51 -0.36 -1.91 -2.52
CA PHE A 51 -0.63 -0.59 -3.08
C PHE A 51 -0.52 -0.67 -4.59
N ASP A 52 -1.66 -0.64 -5.28
CA ASP A 52 -1.74 -0.70 -6.73
C ASP A 52 -1.85 0.71 -7.28
N THR A 53 -0.73 1.26 -7.76
CA THR A 53 -0.69 2.62 -8.26
C THR A 53 -0.90 2.73 -9.77
N LEU A 54 -1.19 1.61 -10.45
CA LEU A 54 -1.34 1.61 -11.92
C LEU A 54 -2.52 2.44 -12.40
N GLY A 55 -3.56 2.59 -11.59
CA GLY A 55 -4.74 3.36 -11.95
C GLY A 55 -4.63 4.85 -11.66
N ALA A 56 -3.52 5.32 -11.09
CA ALA A 56 -3.32 6.74 -10.81
C ALA A 56 -2.92 7.48 -12.09
N ASP A 57 -3.38 8.73 -12.22
CA ASP A 57 -3.07 9.57 -13.38
C ASP A 57 -1.75 10.30 -13.23
N GLU A 58 -1.44 10.76 -12.02
CA GLU A 58 -0.27 11.57 -11.73
C GLU A 58 0.25 11.30 -10.33
N VAL A 59 1.53 11.61 -10.14
CA VAL A 59 2.17 11.57 -8.82
C VAL A 59 2.72 12.96 -8.53
N GLU A 60 2.18 13.62 -7.51
CA GLU A 60 2.60 14.97 -7.08
C GLU A 60 3.18 14.89 -5.66
N LEU A 61 4.33 14.26 -5.55
CA LEU A 61 5.08 14.13 -4.31
C LEU A 61 6.46 14.75 -4.50
N ASN A 62 7.22 14.82 -3.41
CA ASN A 62 8.62 15.25 -3.47
C ASN A 62 9.44 14.39 -2.53
N PHE A 63 10.75 14.40 -2.71
CA PHE A 63 11.65 13.55 -1.92
C PHE A 63 11.57 13.85 -0.43
N LYS A 64 11.50 15.13 -0.07
CA LYS A 64 11.44 15.53 1.34
C LYS A 64 10.25 14.91 2.04
N TYR A 65 9.09 14.94 1.41
CA TYR A 65 7.87 14.39 1.99
C TYR A 65 7.95 12.86 2.10
N VAL A 66 8.45 12.20 1.05
CA VAL A 66 8.60 10.73 1.04
C VAL A 66 9.56 10.28 2.14
N ILE A 67 10.67 11.00 2.31
CA ILE A 67 11.62 10.72 3.40
C ILE A 67 10.93 10.85 4.75
N GLN A 68 10.20 11.94 4.93
CA GLN A 68 9.49 12.21 6.18
C GLN A 68 8.49 11.12 6.53
N VAL A 69 7.65 10.74 5.57
CA VAL A 69 6.65 9.69 5.77
C VAL A 69 7.33 8.35 6.06
N SER A 70 8.38 8.03 5.31
CA SER A 70 9.09 6.75 5.48
C SER A 70 9.66 6.61 6.87
N LEU A 71 10.30 7.67 7.37
CA LEU A 71 10.86 7.65 8.72
C LEU A 71 9.78 7.62 9.79
N CYS A 72 8.67 8.32 9.58
CA CYS A 72 7.54 8.27 10.51
C CYS A 72 6.93 6.86 10.56
N ARG A 73 6.76 6.22 9.42
CA ARG A 73 6.23 4.85 9.37
C ARG A 73 7.18 3.87 10.05
N ARG A 74 8.46 4.01 9.82
CA ARG A 74 9.48 3.19 10.49
C ARG A 74 9.38 3.31 12.00
N LEU A 75 9.26 4.54 12.51
CA LEU A 75 9.18 4.78 13.94
C LEU A 75 7.87 4.29 14.55
N SER A 76 6.74 4.58 13.89
CA SER A 76 5.43 4.22 14.43
C SER A 76 5.18 2.71 14.44
N TYR A 77 5.86 1.97 13.56
CA TYR A 77 5.70 0.52 13.48
C TYR A 77 6.73 -0.26 14.29
N THR A 78 7.60 0.44 15.04
CA THR A 78 8.61 -0.20 15.88
C THR A 78 7.94 -1.11 16.92
N GLY A 79 8.44 -2.34 17.04
CA GLY A 79 7.93 -3.31 18.00
C GLY A 79 6.70 -4.08 17.56
N HIS A 80 6.15 -3.79 16.38
CA HIS A 80 5.04 -4.56 15.82
C HIS A 80 5.55 -5.80 15.08
N PRO A 81 4.68 -6.81 14.88
CA PRO A 81 5.06 -8.01 14.12
C PRO A 81 5.40 -7.67 12.66
N PRO A 82 6.28 -8.47 12.01
CA PRO A 82 6.63 -8.22 10.61
C PRO A 82 5.45 -8.29 9.67
N VAL A 83 5.44 -7.40 8.69
CA VAL A 83 4.42 -7.38 7.62
C VAL A 83 5.09 -7.12 6.29
N LYS A 84 4.41 -7.51 5.21
CA LYS A 84 4.84 -7.27 3.85
C LYS A 84 4.03 -6.11 3.26
N SER A 85 4.72 -5.21 2.57
CA SER A 85 4.11 -4.07 1.90
C SER A 85 4.54 -4.08 0.44
N ALA A 86 3.65 -4.51 -0.45
CA ALA A 86 3.94 -4.59 -1.88
C ALA A 86 3.43 -3.31 -2.57
N ILE A 87 4.29 -2.68 -3.35
CA ILE A 87 3.92 -1.49 -4.13
C ILE A 87 4.03 -1.85 -5.61
N LEU A 88 2.92 -1.81 -6.32
CA LEU A 88 2.87 -2.05 -7.75
C LEU A 88 2.90 -0.71 -8.46
N ALA A 89 3.91 -0.49 -9.30
CA ALA A 89 4.13 0.79 -9.97
C ALA A 89 4.75 0.57 -11.35
N ALA A 90 4.34 1.40 -12.31
CA ALA A 90 4.91 1.40 -13.66
C ALA A 90 5.50 2.75 -14.02
N ASP A 91 4.97 3.83 -13.45
CA ASP A 91 5.47 5.17 -13.66
C ASP A 91 6.85 5.34 -13.03
N ALA A 92 7.80 5.92 -13.78
CA ALA A 92 9.18 6.07 -13.32
C ALA A 92 9.29 6.88 -12.02
N THR A 93 8.50 7.93 -11.88
CA THR A 93 8.49 8.77 -10.68
C THR A 93 7.98 7.99 -9.48
N MET A 94 6.88 7.26 -9.66
CA MET A 94 6.32 6.44 -8.59
C MET A 94 7.30 5.34 -8.16
N ILE A 95 7.97 4.71 -9.13
CA ILE A 95 8.98 3.68 -8.84
C ILE A 95 10.11 4.26 -8.00
N HIS A 96 10.58 5.47 -8.33
CA HIS A 96 11.62 6.14 -7.57
C HIS A 96 11.22 6.37 -6.12
N TYR A 97 10.02 6.90 -5.89
CA TYR A 97 9.53 7.16 -4.53
C TYR A 97 9.31 5.86 -3.75
N ALA A 98 8.78 4.84 -4.43
CA ALA A 98 8.53 3.55 -3.79
C ALA A 98 9.86 2.90 -3.37
N ARG A 99 10.88 2.97 -4.22
CA ARG A 99 12.22 2.44 -3.91
C ARG A 99 12.88 3.21 -2.77
N LEU A 100 12.70 4.51 -2.73
CA LEU A 100 13.21 5.33 -1.63
C LEU A 100 12.54 4.92 -0.31
N HIS A 101 11.24 4.74 -0.34
CA HIS A 101 10.48 4.28 0.83
C HIS A 101 10.99 2.90 1.29
N ALA A 102 11.19 1.97 0.35
CA ALA A 102 11.70 0.64 0.66
C ALA A 102 13.09 0.71 1.31
N LEU A 103 13.96 1.57 0.78
CA LEU A 103 15.30 1.75 1.33
C LEU A 103 15.27 2.31 2.74
N LEU A 104 14.45 3.33 2.97
CA LEU A 104 14.38 4.01 4.28
C LEU A 104 13.70 3.17 5.36
N THR A 105 12.89 2.19 4.98
CA THR A 105 12.25 1.29 5.94
C THR A 105 13.00 -0.05 6.09
N GLN A 106 14.09 -0.22 5.38
CA GLN A 106 14.89 -1.43 5.42
C GLN A 106 15.39 -1.70 6.85
N GLY A 107 15.25 -2.94 7.29
CA GLY A 107 15.62 -3.31 8.66
C GLY A 107 14.53 -3.08 9.70
N SER A 108 13.40 -2.45 9.31
CA SER A 108 12.23 -2.35 10.16
C SER A 108 11.32 -3.56 9.95
N PRO A 109 10.28 -3.75 10.80
CA PRO A 109 9.34 -4.86 10.58
C PRO A 109 8.49 -4.72 9.31
N ILE A 110 8.50 -3.57 8.65
CA ILE A 110 7.78 -3.39 7.40
C ILE A 110 8.72 -3.75 6.25
N ASP A 111 8.48 -4.90 5.61
CA ASP A 111 9.26 -5.34 4.44
C ASP A 111 8.59 -4.78 3.18
N VAL A 112 9.16 -3.75 2.58
CA VAL A 112 8.62 -3.07 1.41
C VAL A 112 9.31 -3.57 0.16
N ARG A 113 8.52 -3.99 -0.85
CA ARG A 113 9.05 -4.38 -2.16
C ARG A 113 8.25 -3.74 -3.27
N VAL A 114 8.95 -3.39 -4.35
CA VAL A 114 8.35 -2.72 -5.52
C VAL A 114 8.22 -3.73 -6.65
N PHE A 115 7.04 -3.79 -7.26
CA PHE A 115 6.74 -4.73 -8.34
C PHE A 115 6.20 -3.98 -9.55
N LYS A 116 6.44 -4.54 -10.73
CA LYS A 116 5.85 -4.05 -11.98
C LYS A 116 4.76 -5.00 -12.48
N ASP A 117 4.63 -6.16 -11.86
CA ASP A 117 3.74 -7.24 -12.27
C ASP A 117 2.91 -7.69 -11.05
N ARG A 118 1.57 -7.71 -11.23
CA ARG A 118 0.65 -8.13 -10.17
C ARG A 118 0.88 -9.58 -9.73
N LYS A 119 1.22 -10.45 -10.68
CA LYS A 119 1.43 -11.85 -10.36
C LYS A 119 2.61 -12.02 -9.42
N GLU A 120 3.70 -11.30 -9.66
CA GLU A 120 4.86 -11.35 -8.78
C GLU A 120 4.53 -10.84 -7.39
N ALA A 121 3.73 -9.77 -7.31
CA ALA A 121 3.27 -9.23 -6.02
C ALA A 121 2.39 -10.25 -5.30
N ALA A 122 1.45 -10.88 -6.01
CA ALA A 122 0.57 -11.89 -5.43
C ALA A 122 1.36 -13.08 -4.90
N ASP A 123 2.34 -13.55 -5.68
CA ASP A 123 3.19 -14.67 -5.26
C ASP A 123 3.97 -14.33 -3.99
N TRP A 124 4.54 -13.13 -3.93
CA TRP A 124 5.27 -12.70 -2.75
C TRP A 124 4.39 -12.53 -1.53
N LEU A 125 3.18 -12.00 -1.72
CA LEU A 125 2.21 -11.85 -0.61
C LEU A 125 1.55 -13.17 -0.20
N GLY A 126 1.64 -14.19 -1.06
CA GLY A 126 1.01 -15.48 -0.80
C GLY A 126 -0.50 -15.45 -0.95
N VAL A 127 -1.02 -14.66 -1.89
CA VAL A 127 -2.47 -14.52 -2.12
C VAL A 127 -2.82 -14.86 -3.56
N PRO A 128 -4.07 -15.26 -3.84
CA PRO A 128 -4.50 -15.50 -5.22
C PRO A 128 -4.44 -14.23 -6.05
N LEU A 129 -3.99 -14.35 -7.30
CA LEU A 129 -3.86 -13.20 -8.20
C LEU A 129 -5.17 -12.44 -8.37
N GLU A 130 -6.28 -13.15 -8.47
CA GLU A 130 -7.60 -12.53 -8.68
C GLU A 130 -8.01 -11.61 -7.54
N ARG A 131 -7.46 -11.80 -6.33
CA ARG A 131 -7.75 -10.92 -5.20
C ARG A 131 -7.04 -9.57 -5.32
N LEU A 132 -6.02 -9.48 -6.18
CA LEU A 132 -5.31 -8.23 -6.45
C LEU A 132 -5.78 -7.55 -7.75
N THR A 133 -6.40 -8.29 -8.68
CA THR A 133 -6.79 -7.76 -9.99
C THR A 133 -8.21 -7.23 -10.02
N THR A 134 -9.07 -7.68 -9.11
CA THR A 134 -10.48 -7.35 -9.17
C THR A 134 -10.78 -6.11 -8.36
N ASP A 135 -11.23 -5.05 -9.05
CA ASP A 135 -11.82 -3.90 -8.42
C ASP A 135 -13.28 -4.26 -8.16
N ARG A 136 -13.67 -4.25 -6.89
CA ARG A 136 -15.02 -4.60 -6.47
C ARG A 136 -16.10 -3.79 -7.18
N ARG A 137 -15.86 -2.50 -7.40
CA ARG A 137 -16.80 -1.63 -8.08
C ARG A 137 -16.93 -1.97 -9.56
N THR A 138 -15.81 -2.33 -10.20
CA THR A 138 -15.80 -2.75 -11.59
C THR A 138 -16.57 -4.06 -11.76
N THR A 139 -16.36 -5.00 -10.83
CA THR A 139 -17.07 -6.27 -10.85
C THR A 139 -18.58 -6.06 -10.72
N GLN A 140 -19.01 -5.18 -9.82
CA GLN A 140 -20.43 -4.88 -9.64
C GLN A 140 -21.03 -4.19 -10.87
N ALA A 141 -20.26 -3.32 -11.51
CA ALA A 141 -20.72 -2.63 -12.70
C ALA A 141 -20.86 -3.58 -13.89
N ALA A 142 -20.07 -4.64 -13.93
CA ALA A 142 -20.12 -5.64 -15.01
C ALA A 142 -21.30 -6.59 -14.88
N ASP A 143 -21.83 -6.73 -13.70
CA ASP A 143 -22.99 -7.56 -13.42
C ASP A 143 -24.30 -6.84 -13.78
#